data_b00e0309f6190736ac17165163aa7e58
#
_entry.id   b00e0309f6190736ac17165163aa7e58
#
_cell.length_a   1.000
_cell.length_b   1.000
_cell.length_c   1.000
_cell.angle_alpha   90.00
_cell.angle_beta   90.00
_cell.angle_gamma   90.00
#
_symmetry.space_group_name_H-M   'P 1'
#
loop_
_entity.id
_entity.type
_entity.pdbx_description
1 polymer ?
#
loop_
_entity_poly.entity_id
_entity_poly.type
_entity_poly.pdbx_seq_one_letter_code
_entity_poly.pdbx_strand_id
1 'polypeptide(L)'
;MRGPGGRYIINLKVDMNQLQKYTWLIDTIRRSGKISHKELSDKWTRNKDLSDCKPLHRATFNRWRDAISEQFGIIIDCQKVGGYLYYIANPEDIDEDKLKKWMLDSFAAGNLIGENLLLKGRIVVEEIPSGRDHLTTILHAMKENRIVNITYRPFKREHGNTFPIEPYCVKLFENRWYVLAHNSRDEVRIYGLDRIEGVEITEDTYKLPKDFDAEGYFATAYGVVIGYDIKPERIVIRANEHHKHYLKSLPLHHSQRLIEDCGEYADFELYLSPTYDFVMKLLQYGSLIEVMSPASLRRTMKGWISDMSELYCND
;
A
#
# COMPACT_ATOMS: atom_id res chain seq x y z
N MET A 1 -0.07 -4.32 -35.22
CA MET A 1 0.21 -5.11 -34.03
C MET A 1 0.90 -4.20 -33.02
N ARG A 2 0.18 -3.74 -32.01
CA ARG A 2 0.73 -2.89 -30.92
C ARG A 2 0.95 -3.81 -29.72
N GLY A 3 2.21 -3.92 -29.26
CA GLY A 3 2.57 -4.69 -28.09
C GLY A 3 2.17 -3.94 -26.80
N PRO A 4 1.74 -4.64 -25.75
CA PRO A 4 1.43 -4.05 -24.44
C PRO A 4 2.73 -3.92 -23.64
N GLY A 5 3.00 -2.76 -23.07
CA GLY A 5 4.11 -2.57 -22.13
C GLY A 5 4.79 -1.22 -22.17
N GLY A 6 4.05 -0.12 -22.27
CA GLY A 6 4.62 1.20 -22.00
C GLY A 6 4.68 1.47 -20.51
N ARG A 7 5.85 1.24 -19.88
CA ARG A 7 6.16 1.71 -18.53
C ARG A 7 6.12 3.23 -18.53
N TYR A 8 5.11 3.82 -17.92
CA TYR A 8 5.08 5.25 -17.63
C TYR A 8 6.08 5.52 -16.48
N ILE A 9 7.25 6.02 -16.83
CA ILE A 9 8.19 6.60 -15.86
C ILE A 9 7.55 7.91 -15.39
N ILE A 10 6.99 7.90 -14.18
CA ILE A 10 6.47 9.12 -13.53
C ILE A 10 7.67 10.03 -13.29
N ASN A 11 7.78 11.09 -14.09
CA ASN A 11 8.81 12.11 -13.92
C ASN A 11 8.39 13.05 -12.80
N LEU A 12 8.60 12.64 -11.53
CA LEU A 12 8.26 13.38 -10.31
C LEU A 12 9.16 14.61 -10.10
N LYS A 13 9.05 15.59 -10.98
CA LYS A 13 9.42 16.99 -10.70
C LYS A 13 8.18 17.82 -10.37
N VAL A 14 7.30 17.31 -9.51
CA VAL A 14 6.12 18.05 -9.07
C VAL A 14 6.44 18.69 -7.74
N ASP A 15 6.29 20.02 -7.66
CA ASP A 15 6.28 20.74 -6.40
C ASP A 15 5.16 20.15 -5.53
N MET A 16 5.43 19.87 -4.24
CA MET A 16 4.49 19.26 -3.31
C MET A 16 3.13 20.02 -3.28
N ASN A 17 3.18 21.34 -3.38
CA ASN A 17 1.99 22.19 -3.46
C ASN A 17 1.19 21.92 -4.76
N GLN A 18 1.88 21.65 -5.87
CA GLN A 18 1.22 21.34 -7.14
C GLN A 18 0.55 19.96 -7.10
N LEU A 19 1.18 18.98 -6.47
CA LEU A 19 0.62 17.65 -6.28
C LEU A 19 -0.66 17.69 -5.43
N GLN A 20 -0.68 18.48 -4.36
CA GLN A 20 -1.87 18.70 -3.52
C GLN A 20 -3.03 19.28 -4.33
N LYS A 21 -2.76 20.22 -5.24
CA LYS A 21 -3.79 20.81 -6.13
C LYS A 21 -4.37 19.81 -7.11
N TYR A 22 -3.52 18.96 -7.69
CA TYR A 22 -3.96 17.91 -8.62
C TYR A 22 -4.80 16.85 -7.91
N THR A 23 -4.35 16.37 -6.77
CA THR A 23 -5.10 15.37 -5.98
C THR A 23 -6.41 15.92 -5.47
N TRP A 24 -6.45 17.20 -5.06
CA TRP A 24 -7.70 17.88 -4.71
C TRP A 24 -8.69 17.90 -5.89
N LEU A 25 -8.22 18.22 -7.09
CA LEU A 25 -9.06 18.27 -8.28
C LEU A 25 -9.62 16.90 -8.63
N ILE A 26 -8.76 15.87 -8.65
CA ILE A 26 -9.14 14.48 -8.93
C ILE A 26 -10.19 14.00 -7.91
N ASP A 27 -9.92 14.17 -6.61
CA ASP A 27 -10.81 13.75 -5.54
C ASP A 27 -12.17 14.49 -5.60
N THR A 28 -12.15 15.79 -5.85
CA THR A 28 -13.39 16.59 -5.97
C THR A 28 -14.25 16.12 -7.14
N ILE A 29 -13.69 15.83 -8.31
CA ILE A 29 -14.42 15.30 -9.46
C ILE A 29 -14.92 13.88 -9.18
N ARG A 30 -14.08 13.01 -8.62
CA ARG A 30 -14.42 11.63 -8.29
C ARG A 30 -15.63 11.54 -7.36
N ARG A 31 -15.64 12.33 -6.28
CA ARG A 31 -16.77 12.39 -5.33
C ARG A 31 -18.04 12.98 -5.89
N SER A 32 -17.90 13.94 -6.81
CA SER A 32 -19.06 14.58 -7.42
C SER A 32 -19.67 13.76 -8.56
N GLY A 33 -18.93 12.76 -9.09
CA GLY A 33 -19.27 12.02 -10.30
C GLY A 33 -19.19 12.92 -11.54
N LYS A 34 -20.05 13.93 -11.63
CA LYS A 34 -20.05 14.97 -12.68
C LYS A 34 -20.20 16.35 -12.05
N ILE A 35 -19.37 17.30 -12.48
CA ILE A 35 -19.34 18.64 -11.89
C ILE A 35 -19.05 19.71 -12.93
N SER A 36 -19.69 20.86 -12.83
CA SER A 36 -19.42 22.02 -13.68
C SER A 36 -18.15 22.75 -13.24
N HIS A 37 -17.51 23.50 -14.16
CA HIS A 37 -16.37 24.33 -13.83
C HIS A 37 -16.71 25.41 -12.77
N LYS A 38 -17.94 25.91 -12.77
CA LYS A 38 -18.39 26.89 -11.78
C LYS A 38 -18.39 26.30 -10.38
N GLU A 39 -19.02 25.13 -10.22
CA GLU A 39 -19.04 24.42 -8.92
C GLU A 39 -17.62 24.00 -8.46
N LEU A 40 -16.75 23.59 -9.39
CA LEU A 40 -15.35 23.34 -9.10
C LEU A 40 -14.64 24.59 -8.56
N SER A 41 -14.84 25.73 -9.24
CA SER A 41 -14.27 27.01 -8.82
C SER A 41 -14.81 27.47 -7.47
N ASP A 42 -16.09 27.27 -7.21
CA ASP A 42 -16.71 27.60 -5.92
C ASP A 42 -16.16 26.72 -4.79
N LYS A 43 -16.00 25.41 -5.02
CA LYS A 43 -15.37 24.50 -4.06
C LYS A 43 -13.89 24.83 -3.85
N TRP A 44 -13.16 25.15 -4.92
CA TRP A 44 -11.78 25.58 -4.87
C TRP A 44 -11.57 26.83 -4.01
N THR A 45 -12.38 27.86 -4.22
CA THR A 45 -12.31 29.13 -3.46
C THR A 45 -12.57 28.92 -1.97
N ARG A 46 -13.39 27.92 -1.59
CA ARG A 46 -13.64 27.57 -0.19
C ARG A 46 -12.46 26.88 0.49
N ASN A 47 -11.62 26.22 -0.29
CA ASN A 47 -10.37 25.64 0.20
C ASN A 47 -9.31 26.73 0.33
N LYS A 48 -9.33 27.45 1.44
CA LYS A 48 -8.49 28.64 1.67
C LYS A 48 -7.00 28.31 1.62
N ASP A 49 -6.60 27.15 2.12
CA ASP A 49 -5.20 26.75 2.25
C ASP A 49 -4.53 26.49 0.89
N LEU A 50 -5.28 25.99 -0.08
CA LEU A 50 -4.75 25.72 -1.43
C LEU A 50 -5.01 26.84 -2.43
N SER A 51 -6.10 27.58 -2.26
CA SER A 51 -6.59 28.58 -3.23
C SER A 51 -6.16 30.02 -2.95
N ASP A 52 -5.74 30.33 -1.73
CA ASP A 52 -5.62 31.72 -1.24
C ASP A 52 -6.91 32.53 -1.45
N CYS A 53 -8.06 31.88 -1.36
CA CYS A 53 -9.39 32.46 -1.66
C CYS A 53 -9.55 32.95 -3.12
N LYS A 54 -8.68 32.55 -4.06
CA LYS A 54 -8.76 32.91 -5.48
C LYS A 54 -9.59 31.89 -6.26
N PRO A 55 -10.37 32.31 -7.25
CA PRO A 55 -11.15 31.40 -8.08
C PRO A 55 -10.25 30.56 -8.99
N LEU A 56 -10.71 29.35 -9.34
CA LEU A 56 -10.03 28.49 -10.30
C LEU A 56 -10.35 28.97 -11.73
N HIS A 57 -9.41 29.67 -12.35
CA HIS A 57 -9.56 30.12 -13.73
C HIS A 57 -9.53 28.95 -14.72
N ARG A 58 -10.29 29.04 -15.82
CA ARG A 58 -10.36 28.01 -16.85
C ARG A 58 -9.00 27.63 -17.45
N ALA A 59 -8.12 28.59 -17.66
CA ALA A 59 -6.77 28.34 -18.16
C ALA A 59 -5.96 27.48 -17.19
N THR A 60 -6.05 27.76 -15.89
CA THR A 60 -5.39 26.99 -14.82
C THR A 60 -5.98 25.58 -14.75
N PHE A 61 -7.31 25.46 -14.77
CA PHE A 61 -8.00 24.17 -14.77
C PHE A 61 -7.58 23.31 -15.97
N ASN A 62 -7.56 23.86 -17.19
CA ASN A 62 -7.16 23.11 -18.38
C ASN A 62 -5.71 22.64 -18.27
N ARG A 63 -4.79 23.50 -17.83
CA ARG A 63 -3.39 23.13 -17.62
C ARG A 63 -3.24 22.00 -16.57
N TRP A 64 -4.02 22.04 -15.50
CA TRP A 64 -4.01 20.97 -14.48
C TRP A 64 -4.56 19.67 -15.05
N ARG A 65 -5.66 19.73 -15.81
CA ARG A 65 -6.24 18.57 -16.46
C ARG A 65 -5.24 17.88 -17.39
N ASP A 66 -4.53 18.66 -18.21
CA ASP A 66 -3.53 18.14 -19.15
C ASP A 66 -2.34 17.53 -18.38
N ALA A 67 -1.84 18.19 -17.34
CA ALA A 67 -0.78 17.68 -16.48
C ALA A 67 -1.19 16.42 -15.69
N ILE A 68 -2.42 16.35 -15.21
CA ILE A 68 -2.97 15.16 -14.54
C ILE A 68 -3.02 13.98 -15.51
N SER A 69 -3.45 14.21 -16.75
CA SER A 69 -3.46 13.17 -17.79
C SER A 69 -2.04 12.67 -18.08
N GLU A 70 -1.08 13.58 -18.23
CA GLU A 70 0.31 13.24 -18.54
C GLU A 70 1.02 12.51 -17.39
N GLN A 71 0.80 12.96 -16.14
CA GLN A 71 1.54 12.47 -14.98
C GLN A 71 0.91 11.24 -14.33
N PHE A 72 -0.42 11.20 -14.27
CA PHE A 72 -1.17 10.14 -13.58
C PHE A 72 -1.93 9.22 -14.51
N GLY A 73 -2.00 9.53 -15.82
CA GLY A 73 -2.82 8.80 -16.78
C GLY A 73 -4.33 8.92 -16.50
N ILE A 74 -4.76 9.91 -15.70
CA ILE A 74 -6.16 10.13 -15.35
C ILE A 74 -6.78 11.11 -16.34
N ILE A 75 -7.81 10.67 -17.04
CA ILE A 75 -8.48 11.46 -18.08
C ILE A 75 -9.70 12.17 -17.50
N ILE A 76 -9.64 13.50 -17.39
CA ILE A 76 -10.78 14.33 -17.04
C ILE A 76 -11.43 14.80 -18.34
N ASP A 77 -12.59 14.25 -18.67
CA ASP A 77 -13.34 14.58 -19.88
C ASP A 77 -14.54 15.49 -19.57
N CYS A 78 -15.16 16.02 -20.61
CA CYS A 78 -16.25 16.99 -20.52
C CYS A 78 -17.47 16.55 -21.32
N GLN A 79 -18.58 16.28 -20.64
CA GLN A 79 -19.86 16.07 -21.24
C GLN A 79 -20.45 17.45 -21.65
N LYS A 80 -20.58 17.71 -22.97
CA LYS A 80 -21.05 18.99 -23.48
C LYS A 80 -22.57 19.13 -23.43
N VAL A 81 -23.28 18.01 -23.60
CA VAL A 81 -24.75 17.97 -23.54
C VAL A 81 -25.19 18.01 -22.08
N GLY A 82 -26.01 18.99 -21.72
CA GLY A 82 -26.53 19.17 -20.34
C GLY A 82 -25.69 20.07 -19.45
N GLY A 83 -24.69 20.83 -19.97
CA GLY A 83 -24.08 21.93 -19.21
C GLY A 83 -22.58 21.89 -18.97
N TYR A 84 -21.78 21.24 -19.81
CA TYR A 84 -20.32 21.17 -19.68
C TYR A 84 -19.88 20.60 -18.31
N LEU A 85 -20.27 19.36 -18.05
CA LEU A 85 -19.95 18.65 -16.82
C LEU A 85 -18.64 17.85 -17.00
N TYR A 86 -17.69 18.04 -16.09
CA TYR A 86 -16.43 17.33 -16.06
C TYR A 86 -16.54 16.07 -15.20
N TYR A 87 -15.90 14.99 -15.65
CA TYR A 87 -15.89 13.69 -14.99
C TYR A 87 -14.59 12.93 -15.29
N ILE A 88 -14.27 11.91 -14.51
CA ILE A 88 -13.14 11.00 -14.78
C ILE A 88 -13.62 9.97 -15.80
N ALA A 89 -12.96 9.91 -16.97
CA ALA A 89 -13.35 9.03 -18.06
C ALA A 89 -12.85 7.60 -17.92
N ASN A 90 -11.79 7.39 -17.12
CA ASN A 90 -11.13 6.10 -16.88
C ASN A 90 -11.00 5.81 -15.38
N PRO A 91 -12.11 5.72 -14.62
CA PRO A 91 -12.03 5.47 -13.17
C PRO A 91 -11.43 4.09 -12.85
N GLU A 92 -11.58 3.11 -13.74
CA GLU A 92 -11.04 1.75 -13.60
C GLU A 92 -9.52 1.76 -13.49
N ASP A 93 -8.83 2.62 -14.24
CA ASP A 93 -7.36 2.73 -14.24
C ASP A 93 -6.81 3.21 -12.88
N ILE A 94 -7.65 3.90 -12.10
CA ILE A 94 -7.31 4.31 -10.73
C ILE A 94 -7.48 3.13 -9.77
N ASP A 95 -8.56 2.38 -9.92
CA ASP A 95 -8.92 1.30 -9.00
C ASP A 95 -8.05 0.05 -9.21
N GLU A 96 -7.57 -0.19 -10.43
CA GLU A 96 -6.68 -1.29 -10.78
C GLU A 96 -5.22 -1.05 -10.33
N ASP A 97 -4.73 0.19 -10.37
CA ASP A 97 -3.39 0.56 -9.92
C ASP A 97 -3.38 0.84 -8.40
N LYS A 98 -3.04 -0.17 -7.60
CA LYS A 98 -3.02 -0.09 -6.13
C LYS A 98 -2.14 1.04 -5.59
N LEU A 99 -0.98 1.28 -6.20
CA LEU A 99 -0.07 2.35 -5.77
C LEU A 99 -0.67 3.73 -6.05
N LYS A 100 -1.20 3.93 -7.25
CA LYS A 100 -1.88 5.17 -7.64
C LYS A 100 -3.07 5.46 -6.73
N LYS A 101 -3.92 4.44 -6.50
CA LYS A 101 -5.07 4.55 -5.60
C LYS A 101 -4.63 4.94 -4.20
N TRP A 102 -3.67 4.23 -3.62
CA TRP A 102 -3.14 4.52 -2.28
C TRP A 102 -2.58 5.94 -2.17
N MET A 103 -1.82 6.39 -3.17
CA MET A 103 -1.30 7.76 -3.22
C MET A 103 -2.43 8.80 -3.24
N LEU A 104 -3.40 8.64 -4.13
CA LEU A 104 -4.52 9.56 -4.25
C LEU A 104 -5.35 9.62 -2.97
N ASP A 105 -5.70 8.47 -2.39
CA ASP A 105 -6.50 8.40 -1.16
C ASP A 105 -5.73 8.99 0.04
N SER A 106 -4.42 8.76 0.14
CA SER A 106 -3.58 9.34 1.19
C SER A 106 -3.48 10.87 1.10
N PHE A 107 -3.29 11.40 -0.10
CA PHE A 107 -3.26 12.86 -0.32
C PHE A 107 -4.63 13.49 -0.12
N ALA A 108 -5.71 12.82 -0.56
CA ALA A 108 -7.07 13.30 -0.36
C ALA A 108 -7.41 13.40 1.13
N ALA A 109 -7.07 12.38 1.93
CA ALA A 109 -7.22 12.42 3.38
C ALA A 109 -6.40 13.55 4.01
N GLY A 110 -5.14 13.72 3.61
CA GLY A 110 -4.27 14.80 4.06
C GLY A 110 -4.84 16.19 3.75
N ASN A 111 -5.38 16.39 2.54
CA ASN A 111 -6.02 17.64 2.15
C ASN A 111 -7.26 17.93 3.00
N LEU A 112 -8.13 16.93 3.22
CA LEU A 112 -9.32 17.07 4.06
C LEU A 112 -9.00 17.44 5.50
N ILE A 113 -7.94 16.86 6.07
CA ILE A 113 -7.46 17.19 7.42
C ILE A 113 -6.90 18.62 7.42
N GLY A 114 -6.13 18.99 6.41
CA GLY A 114 -5.58 20.34 6.23
C GLY A 114 -6.68 21.40 6.14
N GLU A 115 -7.73 21.19 5.34
CA GLU A 115 -8.89 22.09 5.23
C GLU A 115 -9.62 22.33 6.57
N ASN A 116 -9.44 21.41 7.53
CA ASN A 116 -10.13 21.40 8.81
C ASN A 116 -9.18 21.51 10.00
N LEU A 117 -8.13 22.34 9.92
CA LEU A 117 -7.13 22.52 11.00
C LEU A 117 -7.74 22.87 12.36
N LEU A 118 -8.91 23.51 12.40
CA LEU A 118 -9.66 23.76 13.64
C LEU A 118 -10.08 22.47 14.34
N LEU A 119 -10.14 21.35 13.61
CA LEU A 119 -10.43 20.02 14.15
C LEU A 119 -9.19 19.24 14.59
N LYS A 120 -7.97 19.83 14.52
CA LYS A 120 -6.71 19.14 14.83
C LYS A 120 -6.72 18.43 16.19
N GLY A 121 -7.33 19.02 17.21
CA GLY A 121 -7.50 18.41 18.54
C GLY A 121 -8.57 17.29 18.60
N ARG A 122 -9.26 17.02 17.49
CA ARG A 122 -10.31 15.98 17.39
C ARG A 122 -9.94 14.86 16.43
N ILE A 123 -8.74 14.92 15.82
CA ILE A 123 -8.20 13.92 14.90
C ILE A 123 -7.01 13.28 15.61
N VAL A 124 -7.12 11.97 15.85
CA VAL A 124 -6.07 11.17 16.48
C VAL A 124 -5.48 10.27 15.40
N VAL A 125 -4.16 10.28 15.26
CA VAL A 125 -3.41 9.38 14.38
C VAL A 125 -2.47 8.54 15.23
N GLU A 126 -2.26 7.29 14.82
CA GLU A 126 -1.27 6.43 15.47
C GLU A 126 0.14 6.88 15.09
N GLU A 127 1.06 6.84 16.05
CA GLU A 127 2.48 7.01 15.77
C GLU A 127 3.00 5.80 15.01
N ILE A 128 3.49 6.02 13.79
CA ILE A 128 4.04 4.98 12.94
C ILE A 128 5.55 5.05 13.02
N PRO A 129 6.25 4.02 13.56
CA PRO A 129 7.70 3.91 13.45
C PRO A 129 8.06 3.68 11.99
N SER A 130 8.35 4.75 11.28
CA SER A 130 8.24 4.74 9.82
C SER A 130 9.48 4.25 9.08
N GLY A 131 10.68 4.26 9.70
CA GLY A 131 11.91 4.07 8.92
C GLY A 131 12.02 5.03 7.72
N ARG A 132 11.28 6.15 7.75
CA ARG A 132 11.16 7.11 6.65
C ARG A 132 12.48 7.74 6.26
N ASP A 133 13.37 7.91 7.21
CA ASP A 133 14.65 8.59 7.00
C ASP A 133 15.51 7.85 5.96
N HIS A 134 15.43 6.52 5.92
CA HIS A 134 16.15 5.70 4.97
C HIS A 134 15.40 5.44 3.65
N LEU A 135 14.07 5.59 3.65
CA LEU A 135 13.24 5.31 2.49
C LEU A 135 13.63 6.18 1.28
N THR A 136 13.86 7.47 1.51
CA THR A 136 14.25 8.42 0.44
C THR A 136 15.56 7.98 -0.22
N THR A 137 16.57 7.61 0.58
CA THR A 137 17.87 7.16 0.09
C THR A 137 17.76 5.86 -0.70
N ILE A 138 16.97 4.90 -0.19
CA ILE A 138 16.71 3.61 -0.87
C ILE A 138 15.99 3.84 -2.21
N LEU A 139 14.94 4.68 -2.25
CA LEU A 139 14.24 5.00 -3.49
C LEU A 139 15.12 5.69 -4.52
N HIS A 140 16.04 6.59 -4.07
CA HIS A 140 17.00 7.22 -4.94
C HIS A 140 17.97 6.20 -5.53
N ALA A 141 18.52 5.30 -4.72
CA ALA A 141 19.40 4.22 -5.17
C ALA A 141 18.69 3.29 -6.17
N MET A 142 17.44 2.90 -5.91
CA MET A 142 16.63 2.09 -6.83
C MET A 142 16.43 2.78 -8.18
N LYS A 143 16.16 4.09 -8.18
CA LYS A 143 15.98 4.87 -9.42
C LYS A 143 17.22 4.83 -10.32
N GLU A 144 18.40 4.84 -9.72
CA GLU A 144 19.69 4.85 -10.42
C GLU A 144 20.32 3.45 -10.54
N ASN A 145 19.65 2.41 -10.03
CA ASN A 145 20.18 1.05 -9.91
C ASN A 145 21.54 1.00 -9.21
N ARG A 146 21.69 1.74 -8.11
CA ARG A 146 22.91 1.82 -7.30
C ARG A 146 22.87 0.80 -6.17
N ILE A 147 24.01 0.17 -5.91
CA ILE A 147 24.24 -0.65 -4.71
C ILE A 147 24.27 0.27 -3.49
N VAL A 148 23.73 -0.22 -2.38
CA VAL A 148 23.63 0.51 -1.12
C VAL A 148 24.31 -0.27 -0.02
N ASN A 149 25.22 0.34 0.72
CA ASN A 149 25.70 -0.19 1.99
C ASN A 149 24.71 0.13 3.08
N ILE A 150 24.16 -0.88 3.72
CA ILE A 150 23.28 -0.72 4.88
C ILE A 150 23.99 -1.20 6.15
N THR A 151 23.86 -0.44 7.24
CA THR A 151 24.18 -0.92 8.60
C THR A 151 22.88 -1.43 9.19
N TYR A 152 22.75 -2.75 9.29
CA TYR A 152 21.52 -3.42 9.69
C TYR A 152 21.66 -4.13 11.02
N ARG A 153 20.77 -3.83 11.97
CA ARG A 153 20.74 -4.44 13.31
C ARG A 153 19.46 -5.26 13.53
N PRO A 154 19.53 -6.59 13.34
CA PRO A 154 18.42 -7.48 13.74
C PRO A 154 18.14 -7.37 15.23
N PHE A 155 16.87 -7.50 15.66
CA PHE A 155 16.46 -7.38 17.06
C PHE A 155 17.21 -8.31 18.03
N LYS A 156 17.75 -9.45 17.54
CA LYS A 156 18.51 -10.42 18.35
C LYS A 156 19.99 -10.08 18.50
N ARG A 157 20.48 -8.97 17.93
CA ARG A 157 21.90 -8.58 17.98
C ARG A 157 22.07 -7.23 18.64
N GLU A 158 23.14 -7.10 19.41
CA GLU A 158 23.49 -5.83 20.06
C GLU A 158 24.08 -4.81 19.10
N HIS A 159 24.78 -5.27 18.06
CA HIS A 159 25.43 -4.42 17.08
C HIS A 159 24.95 -4.70 15.66
N GLY A 160 24.86 -3.63 14.86
CA GLY A 160 24.59 -3.71 13.43
C GLY A 160 25.82 -4.19 12.64
N ASN A 161 25.56 -4.82 11.50
CA ASN A 161 26.58 -5.14 10.51
C ASN A 161 26.36 -4.31 9.25
N THR A 162 27.45 -3.83 8.67
CA THR A 162 27.40 -3.10 7.38
C THR A 162 27.72 -4.07 6.25
N PHE A 163 26.88 -4.06 5.21
CA PHE A 163 27.04 -4.88 4.01
C PHE A 163 26.30 -4.27 2.83
N PRO A 164 26.76 -4.56 1.58
CA PRO A 164 26.09 -4.08 0.38
C PRO A 164 24.82 -4.87 0.09
N ILE A 165 23.82 -4.17 -0.46
CA ILE A 165 22.60 -4.74 -1.01
C ILE A 165 22.24 -4.08 -2.34
N GLU A 166 21.57 -4.81 -3.21
CA GLU A 166 20.94 -4.36 -4.45
C GLU A 166 19.43 -4.21 -4.22
N PRO A 167 18.90 -3.01 -3.98
CA PRO A 167 17.50 -2.84 -3.63
C PRO A 167 16.58 -3.07 -4.84
N TYR A 168 15.70 -4.07 -4.79
CA TYR A 168 14.79 -4.43 -5.87
C TYR A 168 13.44 -3.74 -5.78
N CYS A 169 12.81 -3.77 -4.61
CA CYS A 169 11.55 -3.05 -4.36
C CYS A 169 11.37 -2.72 -2.88
N VAL A 170 10.43 -1.80 -2.59
CA VAL A 170 10.00 -1.49 -1.23
C VAL A 170 8.57 -1.92 -1.02
N LYS A 171 8.25 -2.40 0.18
CA LYS A 171 6.90 -2.82 0.58
C LYS A 171 6.50 -2.15 1.89
N LEU A 172 5.30 -1.59 1.91
CA LEU A 172 4.65 -1.15 3.14
C LEU A 172 3.78 -2.30 3.67
N PHE A 173 4.02 -2.72 4.90
CA PHE A 173 3.23 -3.74 5.58
C PHE A 173 3.10 -3.42 7.07
N GLU A 174 1.88 -3.43 7.61
CA GLU A 174 1.57 -3.09 9.01
C GLU A 174 2.31 -1.84 9.50
N ASN A 175 2.19 -0.76 8.71
CA ASN A 175 2.79 0.55 8.97
C ASN A 175 4.32 0.61 9.00
N ARG A 176 5.02 -0.44 8.54
CA ARG A 176 6.48 -0.48 8.42
C ARG A 176 6.93 -0.63 6.99
N TRP A 177 7.98 0.10 6.63
CA TRP A 177 8.62 -0.05 5.34
C TRP A 177 9.68 -1.15 5.36
N TYR A 178 9.70 -1.92 4.31
CA TYR A 178 10.66 -2.99 4.05
C TYR A 178 11.27 -2.81 2.67
N VAL A 179 12.54 -3.18 2.53
CA VAL A 179 13.21 -3.30 1.24
C VAL A 179 13.50 -4.77 0.94
N LEU A 180 13.07 -5.22 -0.23
CA LEU A 180 13.50 -6.48 -0.80
C LEU A 180 14.78 -6.21 -1.58
N ALA A 181 15.85 -6.94 -1.29
CA ALA A 181 17.14 -6.72 -1.91
C ALA A 181 17.92 -8.02 -2.05
N HIS A 182 18.74 -8.09 -3.10
CA HIS A 182 19.76 -9.11 -3.27
C HIS A 182 21.02 -8.71 -2.46
N ASN A 183 21.63 -9.67 -1.78
CA ASN A 183 22.79 -9.42 -0.94
C ASN A 183 24.05 -10.12 -1.48
N SER A 184 25.20 -9.83 -0.86
CA SER A 184 26.50 -10.41 -1.24
C SER A 184 26.65 -11.93 -1.05
N ARG A 185 25.63 -12.59 -0.48
CA ARG A 185 25.58 -14.06 -0.33
C ARG A 185 24.75 -14.73 -1.42
N ASP A 186 24.41 -14.01 -2.46
CA ASP A 186 23.53 -14.47 -3.54
C ASP A 186 22.13 -14.86 -3.07
N GLU A 187 21.60 -14.09 -2.08
CA GLU A 187 20.27 -14.32 -1.52
C GLU A 187 19.41 -13.08 -1.68
N VAL A 188 18.15 -13.26 -2.08
CA VAL A 188 17.15 -12.20 -2.04
C VAL A 188 16.50 -12.20 -0.66
N ARG A 189 16.62 -11.10 0.09
CA ARG A 189 16.11 -10.97 1.46
C ARG A 189 15.34 -9.69 1.67
N ILE A 190 14.52 -9.68 2.71
CA ILE A 190 13.71 -8.54 3.13
C ILE A 190 14.32 -7.94 4.39
N TYR A 191 14.55 -6.62 4.34
CA TYR A 191 15.10 -5.84 5.44
C TYR A 191 14.09 -4.77 5.87
N GLY A 192 13.73 -4.73 7.16
CA GLY A 192 12.90 -3.64 7.69
C GLY A 192 13.70 -2.36 7.81
N LEU A 193 13.17 -1.25 7.29
CA LEU A 193 13.86 0.03 7.29
C LEU A 193 14.03 0.59 8.72
N ASP A 194 13.15 0.20 9.63
CA ASP A 194 13.21 0.54 11.06
C ASP A 194 14.40 -0.10 11.81
N ARG A 195 15.06 -1.07 11.18
CA ARG A 195 16.25 -1.77 11.70
C ARG A 195 17.55 -1.39 10.99
N ILE A 196 17.48 -0.45 10.08
CA ILE A 196 18.63 0.13 9.40
C ILE A 196 19.12 1.32 10.24
N GLU A 197 20.38 1.29 10.67
CA GLU A 197 21.05 2.34 11.44
C GLU A 197 21.79 3.33 10.53
N GLY A 198 22.16 2.92 9.31
CA GLY A 198 22.83 3.75 8.33
C GLY A 198 22.65 3.24 6.91
N VAL A 199 22.60 4.16 5.96
CA VAL A 199 22.48 3.89 4.51
C VAL A 199 23.42 4.77 3.77
N GLU A 200 24.25 4.17 2.89
CA GLU A 200 25.17 4.88 2.01
C GLU A 200 25.06 4.36 0.59
N ILE A 201 24.80 5.25 -0.37
CA ILE A 201 24.76 4.90 -1.80
C ILE A 201 26.19 4.77 -2.30
N THR A 202 26.53 3.66 -2.94
CA THR A 202 27.86 3.43 -3.51
C THR A 202 27.95 3.94 -4.95
N GLU A 203 29.14 3.95 -5.52
CA GLU A 203 29.36 4.24 -6.96
C GLU A 203 28.99 3.04 -7.85
N ASP A 204 28.92 1.85 -7.27
CA ASP A 204 28.62 0.62 -7.99
C ASP A 204 27.14 0.52 -8.37
N THR A 205 26.88 -0.09 -9.51
CA THR A 205 25.53 -0.32 -10.04
C THR A 205 25.21 -1.81 -10.13
N TYR A 206 23.93 -2.14 -10.08
CA TYR A 206 23.44 -3.49 -10.28
C TYR A 206 22.46 -3.56 -11.47
N LYS A 207 22.13 -4.77 -11.90
CA LYS A 207 21.11 -4.99 -12.92
C LYS A 207 19.92 -5.68 -12.29
N LEU A 208 18.79 -4.98 -12.24
CA LEU A 208 17.55 -5.62 -11.83
C LEU A 208 17.22 -6.78 -12.80
N PRO A 209 16.91 -7.99 -12.33
CA PRO A 209 16.50 -9.09 -13.19
C PRO A 209 15.34 -8.68 -14.10
N LYS A 210 15.41 -9.04 -15.38
CA LYS A 210 14.45 -8.60 -16.41
C LYS A 210 13.03 -9.12 -16.15
N ASP A 211 12.92 -10.25 -15.49
CA ASP A 211 11.71 -10.98 -15.13
C ASP A 211 11.25 -10.66 -13.70
N PHE A 212 11.92 -9.75 -13.00
CA PHE A 212 11.52 -9.35 -11.66
C PHE A 212 10.17 -8.63 -11.69
N ASP A 213 9.20 -9.24 -11.01
CA ASP A 213 7.88 -8.68 -10.76
C ASP A 213 7.63 -8.61 -9.25
N ALA A 214 7.58 -7.37 -8.73
CA ALA A 214 7.38 -7.13 -7.30
C ALA A 214 6.01 -7.61 -6.80
N GLU A 215 4.94 -7.44 -7.58
CA GLU A 215 3.60 -7.91 -7.21
C GLU A 215 3.55 -9.44 -7.22
N GLY A 216 4.07 -10.07 -8.27
CA GLY A 216 4.17 -11.51 -8.38
C GLY A 216 5.01 -12.14 -7.26
N TYR A 217 6.12 -11.50 -6.88
CA TYR A 217 6.97 -11.96 -5.77
C TYR A 217 6.21 -12.07 -4.44
N PHE A 218 5.30 -11.14 -4.16
CA PHE A 218 4.50 -11.11 -2.94
C PHE A 218 3.10 -11.69 -3.11
N ALA A 219 2.73 -12.16 -4.30
CA ALA A 219 1.36 -12.55 -4.62
C ALA A 219 0.78 -13.66 -3.72
N THR A 220 1.64 -14.52 -3.19
CA THR A 220 1.24 -15.62 -2.29
C THR A 220 1.71 -15.43 -0.87
N ALA A 221 2.22 -14.25 -0.53
CA ALA A 221 2.66 -13.91 0.83
C ALA A 221 1.61 -13.04 1.53
N TYR A 222 1.20 -13.43 2.74
CA TYR A 222 0.35 -12.56 3.56
C TYR A 222 1.05 -11.22 3.88
N GLY A 223 2.28 -11.29 4.32
CA GLY A 223 3.04 -10.12 4.76
C GLY A 223 4.40 -9.99 4.07
N VAL A 224 5.44 -10.01 4.89
CA VAL A 224 6.84 -9.85 4.45
C VAL A 224 7.69 -11.08 4.71
N VAL A 225 7.17 -12.08 5.41
CA VAL A 225 7.86 -13.35 5.59
C VAL A 225 7.62 -14.22 4.36
N ILE A 226 8.69 -14.46 3.60
CA ILE A 226 8.67 -15.38 2.46
C ILE A 226 9.24 -16.72 2.92
N GLY A 227 8.40 -17.74 2.93
CA GLY A 227 8.82 -19.10 3.24
C GLY A 227 9.30 -19.81 1.99
N TYR A 228 10.60 -19.88 1.74
CA TYR A 228 11.14 -20.56 0.56
C TYR A 228 10.74 -22.04 0.50
N ASP A 229 10.58 -22.68 1.68
CA ASP A 229 10.16 -24.08 1.82
C ASP A 229 8.65 -24.25 2.04
N ILE A 230 7.90 -23.15 2.18
CA ILE A 230 6.45 -23.17 2.44
C ILE A 230 5.72 -22.81 1.15
N LYS A 231 5.19 -23.83 0.49
CA LYS A 231 4.45 -23.64 -0.77
C LYS A 231 3.08 -23.00 -0.51
N PRO A 232 2.59 -22.18 -1.45
CA PRO A 232 1.22 -21.70 -1.41
C PRO A 232 0.24 -22.86 -1.46
N GLU A 233 -0.79 -22.80 -0.63
CA GLU A 233 -1.83 -23.81 -0.57
C GLU A 233 -3.21 -23.18 -0.37
N ARG A 234 -4.24 -23.95 -0.64
CA ARG A 234 -5.62 -23.58 -0.41
C ARG A 234 -5.94 -23.67 1.08
N ILE A 235 -6.32 -22.56 1.66
CA ILE A 235 -6.65 -22.43 3.07
C ILE A 235 -8.13 -22.07 3.18
N VAL A 236 -8.86 -22.77 4.04
CA VAL A 236 -10.24 -22.42 4.39
C VAL A 236 -10.28 -22.01 5.84
N ILE A 237 -10.80 -20.82 6.08
CA ILE A 237 -11.06 -20.30 7.42
C ILE A 237 -12.55 -20.06 7.60
N ARG A 238 -13.05 -20.35 8.80
CA ARG A 238 -14.41 -20.07 9.23
C ARG A 238 -14.41 -18.91 10.19
N ALA A 239 -15.20 -17.88 9.90
CA ALA A 239 -15.45 -16.77 10.80
C ALA A 239 -16.83 -16.90 11.41
N ASN A 240 -16.98 -16.60 12.69
CA ASN A 240 -18.26 -16.60 13.38
C ASN A 240 -19.22 -15.51 12.85
N GLU A 241 -20.47 -15.52 13.33
CA GLU A 241 -21.54 -14.60 12.93
C GLU A 241 -21.12 -13.13 12.91
N HIS A 242 -20.42 -12.66 13.93
CA HIS A 242 -20.01 -11.26 14.03
C HIS A 242 -18.80 -10.94 13.17
N HIS A 243 -17.79 -11.79 13.20
CA HIS A 243 -16.50 -11.48 12.55
C HIS A 243 -16.51 -11.65 11.03
N LYS A 244 -17.43 -12.46 10.49
CA LYS A 244 -17.58 -12.63 9.03
C LYS A 244 -17.81 -11.30 8.29
N HIS A 245 -18.46 -10.32 8.91
CA HIS A 245 -18.71 -9.01 8.31
C HIS A 245 -17.42 -8.20 8.17
N TYR A 246 -16.51 -8.31 9.14
CA TYR A 246 -15.17 -7.67 9.05
C TYR A 246 -14.34 -8.27 7.94
N LEU A 247 -14.31 -9.59 7.81
CA LEU A 247 -13.57 -10.25 6.72
C LEU A 247 -14.16 -9.99 5.33
N LYS A 248 -15.47 -9.75 5.22
CA LYS A 248 -16.09 -9.32 3.97
C LYS A 248 -15.71 -7.90 3.59
N SER A 249 -15.65 -6.99 4.57
CA SER A 249 -15.33 -5.57 4.35
C SER A 249 -13.84 -5.31 4.16
N LEU A 250 -12.99 -6.09 4.85
CA LEU A 250 -11.53 -5.99 4.78
C LEU A 250 -10.93 -7.39 4.65
N PRO A 251 -10.78 -7.91 3.41
CA PRO A 251 -10.17 -9.21 3.17
C PRO A 251 -8.74 -9.30 3.70
N LEU A 252 -8.36 -10.43 4.27
CA LEU A 252 -7.00 -10.70 4.77
C LEU A 252 -5.97 -10.73 3.64
N HIS A 253 -6.37 -11.22 2.49
CA HIS A 253 -5.52 -11.38 1.32
C HIS A 253 -6.34 -11.18 0.05
N HIS A 254 -5.72 -10.70 -1.04
CA HIS A 254 -6.42 -10.46 -2.31
C HIS A 254 -7.04 -11.72 -2.92
N SER A 255 -6.53 -12.92 -2.58
CA SER A 255 -7.10 -14.19 -3.02
C SER A 255 -8.31 -14.64 -2.21
N GLN A 256 -8.71 -13.91 -1.16
CA GLN A 256 -9.83 -14.29 -0.31
C GLN A 256 -11.13 -14.33 -1.09
N ARG A 257 -11.85 -15.44 -0.98
CA ARG A 257 -13.17 -15.64 -1.59
C ARG A 257 -14.12 -16.16 -0.54
N LEU A 258 -15.35 -15.65 -0.54
CA LEU A 258 -16.44 -16.22 0.23
C LEU A 258 -16.90 -17.51 -0.45
N ILE A 259 -16.95 -18.65 0.27
CA ILE A 259 -17.40 -19.93 -0.25
C ILE A 259 -18.73 -20.39 0.37
N GLU A 260 -19.02 -19.99 1.62
CA GLU A 260 -20.28 -20.27 2.30
C GLU A 260 -20.64 -19.15 3.27
N ASP A 261 -21.92 -18.85 3.40
CA ASP A 261 -22.49 -17.98 4.43
C ASP A 261 -23.86 -18.52 4.88
N CYS A 262 -23.91 -19.14 6.04
CA CYS A 262 -25.13 -19.75 6.56
C CYS A 262 -25.84 -18.92 7.65
N GLY A 263 -25.44 -17.67 7.85
CA GLY A 263 -25.99 -16.81 8.90
C GLY A 263 -25.17 -16.87 10.20
N GLU A 264 -24.94 -18.03 10.78
CA GLU A 264 -24.18 -18.21 12.02
C GLU A 264 -22.66 -18.10 11.82
N TYR A 265 -22.18 -18.46 10.64
CA TYR A 265 -20.78 -18.36 10.25
C TYR A 265 -20.63 -18.05 8.75
N ALA A 266 -19.42 -17.74 8.32
CA ALA A 266 -19.03 -17.75 6.91
C ALA A 266 -17.66 -18.38 6.73
N ASP A 267 -17.53 -19.17 5.66
CA ASP A 267 -16.29 -19.80 5.24
C ASP A 267 -15.66 -19.00 4.09
N PHE A 268 -14.37 -18.74 4.25
CA PHE A 268 -13.57 -18.04 3.27
C PHE A 268 -12.41 -18.91 2.81
N GLU A 269 -12.18 -18.91 1.51
CA GLU A 269 -11.04 -19.56 0.90
C GLU A 269 -9.96 -18.53 0.61
N LEU A 270 -8.70 -18.87 0.88
CA LEU A 270 -7.51 -18.11 0.54
C LEU A 270 -6.52 -19.04 -0.17
N TYR A 271 -5.66 -18.46 -1.02
CA TYR A 271 -4.52 -19.15 -1.64
C TYR A 271 -3.25 -18.38 -1.33
N LEU A 272 -2.47 -18.84 -0.37
CA LEU A 272 -1.23 -18.22 0.06
C LEU A 272 -0.34 -19.22 0.83
N SER A 273 0.93 -18.83 1.05
CA SER A 273 1.86 -19.58 1.88
C SER A 273 1.57 -19.28 3.37
N PRO A 274 1.24 -20.30 4.19
CA PRO A 274 0.93 -20.09 5.61
C PRO A 274 2.20 -19.85 6.44
N THR A 275 2.85 -18.73 6.17
CA THR A 275 4.06 -18.30 6.86
C THR A 275 3.75 -17.76 8.27
N TYR A 276 4.82 -17.49 9.05
CA TYR A 276 4.71 -17.05 10.43
C TYR A 276 3.79 -15.85 10.63
N ASP A 277 3.91 -14.82 9.78
CA ASP A 277 3.09 -13.61 9.86
C ASP A 277 1.60 -13.89 9.62
N PHE A 278 1.26 -14.83 8.72
CA PHE A 278 -0.13 -15.24 8.53
C PHE A 278 -0.67 -16.03 9.73
N VAL A 279 0.14 -16.94 10.29
CA VAL A 279 -0.23 -17.68 11.53
C VAL A 279 -0.49 -16.70 12.68
N MET A 280 0.40 -15.74 12.88
CA MET A 280 0.23 -14.70 13.92
C MET A 280 -1.03 -13.86 13.67
N LYS A 281 -1.34 -13.56 12.40
CA LYS A 281 -2.57 -12.85 12.04
C LYS A 281 -3.82 -13.66 12.42
N LEU A 282 -3.82 -14.95 12.16
CA LEU A 282 -4.96 -15.81 12.56
C LEU A 282 -5.10 -15.90 14.09
N LEU A 283 -3.98 -16.04 14.82
CA LEU A 283 -3.98 -16.07 16.28
C LEU A 283 -4.52 -14.76 16.90
N GLN A 284 -4.30 -13.62 16.25
CA GLN A 284 -4.80 -12.32 16.68
C GLN A 284 -6.34 -12.30 16.79
N TYR A 285 -7.04 -13.11 16.01
CA TYR A 285 -8.51 -13.20 16.04
C TYR A 285 -9.04 -14.13 17.15
N GLY A 286 -8.18 -14.86 17.84
CA GLY A 286 -8.58 -15.76 18.92
C GLY A 286 -9.62 -16.79 18.47
N SER A 287 -10.74 -16.89 19.20
CA SER A 287 -11.84 -17.81 18.89
C SER A 287 -12.82 -17.32 17.82
N LEU A 288 -12.58 -16.15 17.23
CA LEU A 288 -13.48 -15.56 16.24
C LEU A 288 -13.29 -16.19 14.85
N ILE A 289 -12.12 -16.81 14.60
CA ILE A 289 -11.79 -17.48 13.35
C ILE A 289 -11.25 -18.89 13.65
N GLU A 290 -11.69 -19.86 12.89
CA GLU A 290 -11.20 -21.23 12.91
C GLU A 290 -10.59 -21.60 11.56
N VAL A 291 -9.42 -22.24 11.55
CA VAL A 291 -8.84 -22.85 10.35
C VAL A 291 -9.53 -24.18 10.08
N MET A 292 -10.27 -24.30 8.98
CA MET A 292 -10.97 -25.52 8.59
C MET A 292 -10.02 -26.46 7.82
N SER A 293 -9.19 -25.90 6.95
CA SER A 293 -8.15 -26.63 6.17
C SER A 293 -7.00 -25.71 5.83
N PRO A 294 -5.80 -26.22 5.54
CA PRO A 294 -5.41 -27.64 5.58
C PRO A 294 -5.11 -28.15 7.01
N ALA A 295 -5.06 -29.47 7.16
CA ALA A 295 -4.75 -30.11 8.44
C ALA A 295 -3.35 -29.77 8.98
N SER A 296 -2.38 -29.44 8.11
CA SER A 296 -1.06 -28.94 8.47
C SER A 296 -1.16 -27.63 9.26
N LEU A 297 -1.87 -26.64 8.72
CA LEU A 297 -2.05 -25.34 9.35
C LEU A 297 -2.87 -25.47 10.64
N ARG A 298 -3.92 -26.32 10.68
CA ARG A 298 -4.65 -26.62 11.92
C ARG A 298 -3.75 -27.15 13.01
N ARG A 299 -2.80 -28.07 12.70
CA ARG A 299 -1.83 -28.58 13.69
C ARG A 299 -0.91 -27.49 14.19
N THR A 300 -0.43 -26.62 13.29
CA THR A 300 0.40 -25.45 13.68
C THR A 300 -0.36 -24.53 14.62
N MET A 301 -1.62 -24.18 14.29
CA MET A 301 -2.48 -23.34 15.16
C MET A 301 -2.71 -24.00 16.53
N LYS A 302 -3.00 -25.32 16.56
CA LYS A 302 -3.17 -26.07 17.80
C LYS A 302 -1.92 -26.03 18.68
N GLY A 303 -0.73 -26.16 18.09
CA GLY A 303 0.54 -26.04 18.80
C GLY A 303 0.68 -24.66 19.48
N TRP A 304 0.52 -23.59 18.73
CA TRP A 304 0.58 -22.24 19.27
C TRP A 304 -0.45 -21.99 20.37
N ILE A 305 -1.70 -22.47 20.19
CA ILE A 305 -2.75 -22.33 21.21
C ILE A 305 -2.40 -23.12 22.48
N SER A 306 -1.82 -24.31 22.34
CA SER A 306 -1.34 -25.11 23.49
C SER A 306 -0.26 -24.36 24.26
N ASP A 307 0.77 -23.86 23.55
CA ASP A 307 1.86 -23.10 24.15
C ASP A 307 1.33 -21.84 24.86
N MET A 308 0.38 -21.13 24.22
CA MET A 308 -0.28 -19.97 24.84
C MET A 308 -1.08 -20.38 26.09
N SER A 309 -1.82 -21.49 26.03
CA SER A 309 -2.60 -21.99 27.18
C SER A 309 -1.70 -22.31 28.38
N GLU A 310 -0.54 -22.90 28.11
CA GLU A 310 0.44 -23.23 29.20
C GLU A 310 0.97 -21.99 29.92
N LEU A 311 1.10 -20.85 29.21
CA LEU A 311 1.52 -19.57 29.81
C LEU A 311 0.50 -19.03 30.83
N TYR A 312 -0.76 -19.38 30.71
CA TYR A 312 -1.86 -18.91 31.57
C TYR A 312 -2.38 -20.00 32.54
N CYS A 313 -1.87 -21.22 32.49
CA CYS A 313 -2.28 -22.29 33.40
C CYS A 313 -1.46 -22.34 34.68
N ASN A 314 -0.47 -21.48 34.88
CA ASN A 314 0.43 -21.46 36.05
C ASN A 314 -0.01 -20.47 37.15
N ASP A 315 -1.28 -20.05 37.12
CA ASP A 315 -1.89 -19.21 38.18
C ASP A 315 -2.69 -20.13 39.18
#